data_77fd0e8ee59889349374c4e32f1362bf
#
_entry.id   77fd0e8ee59889349374c4e32f1362bf
#
_cell.length_a   1.000
_cell.length_b   1.000
_cell.length_c   1.000
_cell.angle_alpha   90.00
_cell.angle_beta   90.00
_cell.angle_gamma   90.00
#
_symmetry.space_group_name_H-M   'P 1'
#
loop_
_entity.id
_entity.type
_entity.pdbx_description
1 polymer ?
#
loop_
_entity_poly.entity_id
_entity_poly.type
_entity_poly.pdbx_seq_one_letter_code
_entity_poly.pdbx_strand_id
1 'polypeptide(L)'
;MSALSVEPPYPAFAGSDGLPLDDGYILIGTFNLNPITNPIAAYWDSALTISAVQPIRTSGGYPVYQGTPSRIYAGSDYSIQVQDKNGTVVYTSFNGNAAGSGTVASNATGNGVQTVFPITSTPSAIYINGVYQNQNTYTVTSGNVTFSEAPPVTAVIEFLV
;
A
#
# COMPACT_ATOMS: atom_id res chain seq x y z
N MET A 1 -18.19 -17.97 16.02
CA MET A 1 -18.22 -16.73 15.23
C MET A 1 -16.95 -15.95 15.56
N SER A 2 -16.20 -15.52 14.56
CA SER A 2 -15.02 -14.65 14.76
C SER A 2 -15.52 -13.22 14.97
N ALA A 3 -15.04 -12.55 16.02
CA ALA A 3 -15.32 -11.13 16.21
C ALA A 3 -14.53 -10.32 15.20
N LEU A 4 -15.17 -9.37 14.52
CA LEU A 4 -14.52 -8.43 13.64
C LEU A 4 -14.23 -7.13 14.40
N SER A 5 -13.03 -6.58 14.21
CA SER A 5 -12.69 -5.23 14.71
C SER A 5 -13.45 -4.19 13.90
N VAL A 6 -13.99 -3.19 14.59
CA VAL A 6 -14.57 -2.02 13.93
C VAL A 6 -13.50 -0.94 13.87
N GLU A 7 -13.03 -0.62 12.69
CA GLU A 7 -12.00 0.41 12.45
C GLU A 7 -12.62 1.65 11.79
N PRO A 8 -12.07 2.85 12.08
CA PRO A 8 -12.52 4.05 11.38
C PRO A 8 -12.31 3.89 9.87
N PRO A 9 -13.30 4.24 9.04
CA PRO A 9 -13.21 4.06 7.59
C PRO A 9 -12.26 5.06 6.90
N TYR A 10 -11.79 6.10 7.61
CA TYR A 10 -10.89 7.11 7.05
C TYR A 10 -9.67 7.34 7.93
N PRO A 11 -8.51 7.73 7.34
CA PRO A 11 -7.32 8.05 8.10
C PRO A 11 -7.53 9.35 8.90
N ALA A 12 -7.07 9.37 10.14
CA ALA A 12 -7.02 10.58 10.96
C ALA A 12 -5.58 11.12 10.98
N PHE A 13 -5.44 12.41 10.78
CA PHE A 13 -4.17 13.14 10.82
C PHE A 13 -4.10 14.02 12.07
N ALA A 14 -2.97 13.97 12.76
CA ALA A 14 -2.70 14.82 13.91
C ALA A 14 -1.64 15.85 13.58
N GLY A 15 -1.70 17.00 14.23
CA GLY A 15 -0.66 18.01 14.24
C GLY A 15 0.55 17.60 15.10
N SER A 16 1.60 18.40 15.08
CA SER A 16 2.81 18.18 15.91
C SER A 16 2.52 18.31 17.43
N ASP A 17 1.41 18.89 17.79
CA ASP A 17 0.89 19.02 19.17
C ASP A 17 0.05 17.82 19.61
N GLY A 18 -0.17 16.83 18.72
CA GLY A 18 -1.00 15.66 18.96
C GLY A 18 -2.50 15.90 18.85
N LEU A 19 -2.93 17.12 18.54
CA LEU A 19 -4.33 17.44 18.31
C LEU A 19 -4.76 17.10 16.87
N PRO A 20 -6.06 16.90 16.59
CA PRO A 20 -6.54 16.70 15.23
C PRO A 20 -6.08 17.83 14.31
N LEU A 21 -5.52 17.47 13.16
CA LEU A 21 -5.02 18.45 12.19
C LEU A 21 -6.18 19.13 11.48
N ASP A 22 -6.51 20.34 11.91
CA ASP A 22 -7.54 21.16 11.27
C ASP A 22 -6.93 22.13 10.26
N ASP A 23 -7.61 22.30 9.12
CA ASP A 23 -7.13 23.14 8.01
C ASP A 23 -5.73 22.79 7.47
N GLY A 24 -5.22 21.59 7.73
CA GLY A 24 -3.94 21.15 7.21
C GLY A 24 -3.97 20.79 5.73
N TYR A 25 -2.79 20.46 5.20
CA TYR A 25 -2.58 20.10 3.81
C TYR A 25 -1.97 18.71 3.73
N ILE A 26 -2.51 17.87 2.86
CA ILE A 26 -1.97 16.55 2.52
C ILE A 26 -1.53 16.59 1.06
N LEU A 27 -0.26 16.22 0.82
CA LEU A 27 0.36 16.13 -0.50
C LEU A 27 0.78 14.70 -0.73
N ILE A 28 0.40 14.14 -1.87
CA ILE A 28 0.71 12.78 -2.32
C ILE A 28 1.60 12.87 -3.55
N GLY A 29 2.72 12.20 -3.53
CA GLY A 29 3.70 12.25 -4.60
C GLY A 29 4.23 10.88 -5.01
N THR A 30 5.13 10.90 -5.97
CA THR A 30 5.82 9.71 -6.46
C THR A 30 6.60 9.05 -5.33
N PHE A 31 6.51 7.72 -5.22
CA PHE A 31 7.26 6.92 -4.27
C PHE A 31 8.75 7.27 -4.26
N ASN A 32 9.32 7.38 -3.07
CA ASN A 32 10.72 7.80 -2.83
C ASN A 32 11.11 9.20 -3.29
N LEU A 33 10.15 10.04 -3.73
CA LEU A 33 10.41 11.42 -4.14
C LEU A 33 9.63 12.42 -3.28
N ASN A 34 10.03 13.69 -3.35
CA ASN A 34 9.35 14.76 -2.65
C ASN A 34 7.95 15.00 -3.28
N PRO A 35 6.85 14.87 -2.52
CA PRO A 35 5.50 14.98 -3.07
C PRO A 35 5.13 16.39 -3.55
N ILE A 36 5.82 17.44 -3.10
CA ILE A 36 5.58 18.80 -3.59
C ILE A 36 6.06 18.96 -5.03
N THR A 37 7.26 18.44 -5.32
CA THR A 37 7.89 18.58 -6.64
C THR A 37 7.55 17.45 -7.60
N ASN A 38 7.06 16.33 -7.08
CA ASN A 38 6.72 15.13 -7.86
C ASN A 38 5.32 14.61 -7.47
N PRO A 39 4.25 15.42 -7.61
CA PRO A 39 2.90 15.00 -7.25
C PRO A 39 2.41 13.88 -8.18
N ILE A 40 1.57 12.98 -7.63
CA ILE A 40 0.82 12.00 -8.42
C ILE A 40 -0.68 12.27 -8.30
N ALA A 41 -1.47 11.66 -9.17
CA ALA A 41 -2.92 11.74 -9.07
C ALA A 41 -3.41 11.03 -7.80
N ALA A 42 -4.27 11.71 -7.04
CA ALA A 42 -4.99 11.18 -5.91
C ALA A 42 -6.50 11.19 -6.20
N TYR A 43 -7.25 10.34 -5.51
CA TYR A 43 -8.66 10.12 -5.80
C TYR A 43 -9.47 9.98 -4.51
N TRP A 44 -10.79 10.25 -4.61
CA TRP A 44 -11.73 10.08 -3.52
C TRP A 44 -12.45 8.73 -3.53
N ASP A 45 -12.24 7.92 -4.55
CA ASP A 45 -12.87 6.61 -4.72
C ASP A 45 -11.86 5.52 -5.09
N SER A 46 -12.16 4.29 -4.74
CA SER A 46 -11.30 3.13 -5.01
C SER A 46 -11.25 2.75 -6.50
N ALA A 47 -12.21 3.22 -7.30
CA ALA A 47 -12.22 3.03 -8.75
C ALA A 47 -11.32 4.04 -9.48
N LEU A 48 -10.71 5.01 -8.76
CA LEU A 48 -9.83 6.04 -9.28
C LEU A 48 -10.51 6.94 -10.34
N THR A 49 -11.79 7.26 -10.14
CA THR A 49 -12.59 8.04 -11.09
C THR A 49 -12.83 9.47 -10.62
N ILE A 50 -12.90 9.71 -9.31
CA ILE A 50 -13.15 11.02 -8.70
C ILE A 50 -11.82 11.61 -8.22
N SER A 51 -11.26 12.51 -9.02
CA SER A 51 -9.97 13.14 -8.73
C SER A 51 -10.00 13.96 -7.44
N ALA A 52 -9.00 13.78 -6.59
CA ALA A 52 -8.73 14.62 -5.42
C ALA A 52 -7.69 15.68 -5.79
N VAL A 53 -8.11 16.94 -5.83
CA VAL A 53 -7.22 18.06 -6.13
C VAL A 53 -6.27 18.28 -4.95
N GLN A 54 -4.97 18.34 -5.23
CA GLN A 54 -3.95 18.58 -4.23
C GLN A 54 -3.54 20.07 -4.15
N PRO A 55 -3.16 20.57 -2.97
CA PRO A 55 -3.11 19.85 -1.68
C PRO A 55 -4.51 19.53 -1.14
N ILE A 56 -4.70 18.32 -0.63
CA ILE A 56 -5.95 17.89 -0.01
C ILE A 56 -6.08 18.52 1.37
N ARG A 57 -7.25 19.06 1.68
CA ARG A 57 -7.50 19.74 2.96
C ARG A 57 -7.97 18.75 4.02
N THR A 58 -7.61 19.05 5.29
CA THR A 58 -8.18 18.38 6.46
C THR A 58 -9.18 19.26 7.19
N SER A 59 -10.13 18.63 7.86
CA SER A 59 -10.99 19.27 8.86
C SER A 59 -11.19 18.30 10.02
N GLY A 60 -10.93 18.79 11.24
CA GLY A 60 -10.99 17.96 12.44
C GLY A 60 -10.11 16.72 12.39
N GLY A 61 -8.99 16.76 11.66
CA GLY A 61 -8.06 15.64 11.48
C GLY A 61 -8.37 14.70 10.32
N TYR A 62 -9.43 14.93 9.55
CA TYR A 62 -9.82 14.05 8.45
C TYR A 62 -9.67 14.74 7.08
N PRO A 63 -9.25 14.01 6.02
CA PRO A 63 -9.37 14.52 4.66
C PRO A 63 -10.84 14.76 4.34
N VAL A 64 -11.15 15.84 3.62
CA VAL A 64 -12.54 16.26 3.39
C VAL A 64 -12.83 16.37 1.90
N TYR A 65 -13.89 15.70 1.46
CA TYR A 65 -14.50 15.83 0.15
C TYR A 65 -15.95 16.31 0.28
N GLN A 66 -16.27 17.45 -0.33
CA GLN A 66 -17.61 18.08 -0.26
C GLN A 66 -18.13 18.25 1.18
N GLY A 67 -17.24 18.65 2.10
CA GLY A 67 -17.59 18.88 3.50
C GLY A 67 -17.70 17.60 4.35
N THR A 68 -17.41 16.44 3.82
CA THR A 68 -17.54 15.15 4.52
C THR A 68 -16.18 14.46 4.63
N PRO A 69 -15.83 13.86 5.80
CA PRO A 69 -14.65 13.02 5.92
C PRO A 69 -14.63 11.93 4.85
N SER A 70 -13.50 11.79 4.18
CA SER A 70 -13.37 10.88 3.04
C SER A 70 -12.01 10.20 3.02
N ARG A 71 -11.94 9.02 2.39
CA ARG A 71 -10.69 8.30 2.19
C ARG A 71 -9.98 8.80 0.93
N ILE A 72 -8.65 8.83 0.96
CA ILE A 72 -7.82 9.14 -0.20
C ILE A 72 -7.33 7.82 -0.79
N TYR A 73 -7.29 7.74 -2.12
CA TYR A 73 -6.77 6.61 -2.89
C TYR A 73 -5.68 7.09 -3.84
N ALA A 74 -4.69 6.24 -4.06
CA ALA A 74 -3.65 6.41 -5.08
C ALA A 74 -3.57 5.16 -5.94
N GLY A 75 -3.20 5.31 -7.21
CA GLY A 75 -3.11 4.19 -8.16
C GLY A 75 -1.77 3.44 -8.12
N SER A 76 -0.85 3.86 -7.26
CA SER A 76 0.49 3.28 -7.08
C SER A 76 1.00 3.54 -5.68
N ASP A 77 2.15 2.96 -5.34
CA ASP A 77 2.92 3.38 -4.16
C ASP A 77 3.21 4.87 -4.23
N TYR A 78 3.29 5.51 -3.08
CA TYR A 78 3.33 6.96 -3.00
C TYR A 78 4.30 7.46 -1.91
N SER A 79 4.67 8.72 -1.99
CA SER A 79 5.16 9.52 -0.88
C SER A 79 4.06 10.42 -0.35
N ILE A 80 4.12 10.77 0.92
CA ILE A 80 3.17 11.67 1.56
C ILE A 80 3.90 12.75 2.35
N GLN A 81 3.43 13.98 2.27
CA GLN A 81 3.78 15.05 3.18
C GLN A 81 2.52 15.68 3.75
N VAL A 82 2.53 15.89 5.05
CA VAL A 82 1.45 16.54 5.78
C VAL A 82 1.98 17.84 6.36
N GLN A 83 1.23 18.92 6.14
CA GLN A 83 1.56 20.26 6.61
C GLN A 83 0.40 20.81 7.46
N ASP A 84 0.74 21.69 8.39
CA ASP A 84 -0.26 22.45 9.13
C ASP A 84 -0.90 23.55 8.24
N LYS A 85 -1.83 24.29 8.80
CA LYS A 85 -2.53 25.41 8.12
C LYS A 85 -1.59 26.54 7.66
N ASN A 86 -0.39 26.63 8.22
CA ASN A 86 0.62 27.64 7.87
C ASN A 86 1.62 27.11 6.83
N GLY A 87 1.49 25.86 6.39
CA GLY A 87 2.41 25.20 5.48
C GLY A 87 3.65 24.59 6.16
N THR A 88 3.69 24.57 7.51
CA THR A 88 4.77 23.94 8.25
C THR A 88 4.62 22.42 8.17
N VAL A 89 5.72 21.72 7.84
CA VAL A 89 5.72 20.27 7.73
C VAL A 89 5.48 19.63 9.09
N VAL A 90 4.43 18.84 9.21
CA VAL A 90 4.12 18.01 10.38
C VAL A 90 4.89 16.71 10.29
N TYR A 91 4.82 16.02 9.14
CA TYR A 91 5.66 14.87 8.84
C TYR A 91 5.75 14.62 7.33
N THR A 92 6.75 13.85 6.94
CA THR A 92 6.93 13.36 5.57
C THR A 92 7.28 11.87 5.62
N SER A 93 6.64 11.07 4.76
CA SER A 93 7.04 9.70 4.49
C SER A 93 7.26 9.53 2.99
N PHE A 94 8.46 9.13 2.60
CA PHE A 94 8.77 8.88 1.20
C PHE A 94 8.29 7.50 0.73
N ASN A 95 8.04 6.58 1.68
CA ASN A 95 7.67 5.19 1.45
C ASN A 95 6.26 4.92 1.98
N GLY A 96 5.29 5.71 1.53
CA GLY A 96 3.89 5.42 1.78
C GLY A 96 3.47 4.28 0.87
N ASN A 97 3.37 3.08 1.40
CA ASN A 97 2.59 2.03 0.77
C ASN A 97 1.23 1.96 1.47
N ALA A 98 0.21 1.68 0.70
CA ALA A 98 -1.10 1.35 1.26
C ALA A 98 -0.88 0.26 2.31
N ALA A 99 -1.26 0.55 3.57
CA ALA A 99 -1.04 -0.35 4.68
C ALA A 99 -1.55 -1.76 4.32
N GLY A 100 -0.60 -2.68 4.10
CA GLY A 100 -0.82 -4.09 4.27
C GLY A 100 -1.91 -4.75 3.44
N SER A 101 -2.02 -4.44 2.17
CA SER A 101 -2.61 -5.39 1.25
C SER A 101 -1.48 -5.95 0.39
N GLY A 102 -0.73 -6.90 0.92
CA GLY A 102 0.00 -7.82 0.07
C GLY A 102 -1.04 -8.51 -0.80
N THR A 103 -1.25 -7.99 -2.01
CA THR A 103 -2.20 -8.58 -2.95
C THR A 103 -1.57 -9.87 -3.45
N VAL A 104 -2.27 -10.97 -3.35
CA VAL A 104 -1.86 -12.20 -4.04
C VAL A 104 -1.89 -11.89 -5.55
N ALA A 105 -0.72 -11.63 -6.13
CA ALA A 105 -0.61 -11.31 -7.56
C ALA A 105 -0.86 -12.54 -8.42
N SER A 106 -0.46 -13.72 -7.92
CA SER A 106 -0.70 -15.01 -8.56
C SER A 106 -0.56 -16.13 -7.55
N ASN A 107 -1.15 -17.25 -7.87
CA ASN A 107 -0.98 -18.51 -7.15
C ASN A 107 -0.56 -19.64 -8.09
N ALA A 108 0.03 -20.66 -7.54
CA ALA A 108 0.39 -21.88 -8.24
C ALA A 108 0.20 -23.09 -7.32
N THR A 109 0.23 -24.28 -7.90
CA THR A 109 0.12 -25.52 -7.14
C THR A 109 1.39 -26.34 -7.30
N GLY A 110 1.98 -26.75 -6.20
CA GLY A 110 3.13 -27.66 -6.17
C GLY A 110 2.76 -29.04 -6.69
N ASN A 111 3.69 -29.68 -7.39
CA ASN A 111 3.53 -31.05 -7.91
C ASN A 111 4.62 -32.01 -7.41
N GLY A 112 5.48 -31.57 -6.50
CA GLY A 112 6.57 -32.35 -5.92
C GLY A 112 7.79 -32.52 -6.84
N VAL A 113 7.77 -31.94 -8.04
CA VAL A 113 8.87 -32.08 -9.03
C VAL A 113 9.29 -30.73 -9.62
N GLN A 114 8.33 -29.87 -9.89
CA GLN A 114 8.57 -28.55 -10.50
C GLN A 114 9.17 -27.58 -9.48
N THR A 115 10.27 -26.93 -9.86
CA THR A 115 10.92 -25.89 -9.06
C THR A 115 10.74 -24.49 -9.65
N VAL A 116 10.43 -24.36 -10.95
CA VAL A 116 10.33 -23.08 -11.67
C VAL A 116 8.86 -22.72 -11.90
N PHE A 117 8.45 -21.56 -11.42
CA PHE A 117 7.08 -21.05 -11.56
C PHE A 117 7.09 -19.69 -12.25
N PRO A 118 6.30 -19.50 -13.32
CA PRO A 118 6.18 -18.21 -13.98
C PRO A 118 5.43 -17.23 -13.11
N ILE A 119 5.89 -15.98 -13.13
CA ILE A 119 5.28 -14.84 -12.42
C ILE A 119 5.10 -13.66 -13.35
N THR A 120 4.08 -12.84 -13.10
CA THR A 120 3.80 -11.61 -13.86
C THR A 120 4.44 -10.38 -13.23
N SER A 121 4.71 -10.43 -11.92
CA SER A 121 5.33 -9.35 -11.15
C SER A 121 6.31 -9.93 -10.15
N THR A 122 7.36 -9.19 -9.80
CA THR A 122 8.32 -9.61 -8.78
C THR A 122 7.63 -9.68 -7.42
N PRO A 123 7.59 -10.85 -6.76
CA PRO A 123 6.93 -10.96 -5.47
C PRO A 123 7.74 -10.30 -4.36
N SER A 124 7.05 -9.60 -3.47
CA SER A 124 7.60 -9.07 -2.21
C SER A 124 7.71 -10.17 -1.15
N ALA A 125 6.84 -11.17 -1.19
CA ALA A 125 6.85 -12.34 -0.33
C ALA A 125 6.24 -13.55 -1.02
N ILE A 126 6.68 -14.75 -0.62
CA ILE A 126 6.14 -16.03 -1.11
C ILE A 126 5.72 -16.87 0.08
N TYR A 127 4.55 -17.51 -0.04
CA TYR A 127 4.03 -18.44 0.94
C TYR A 127 3.74 -19.78 0.29
N ILE A 128 4.03 -20.88 1.01
CA ILE A 128 3.62 -22.23 0.64
C ILE A 128 2.74 -22.78 1.75
N ASN A 129 1.50 -23.10 1.43
CA ASN A 129 0.48 -23.51 2.41
C ASN A 129 0.35 -22.53 3.61
N GLY A 130 0.44 -21.21 3.33
CA GLY A 130 0.41 -20.16 4.36
C GLY A 130 1.70 -19.98 5.14
N VAL A 131 2.78 -20.72 4.83
CA VAL A 131 4.08 -20.57 5.49
C VAL A 131 5.00 -19.71 4.65
N TYR A 132 5.49 -18.61 5.23
CA TYR A 132 6.44 -17.71 4.59
C TYR A 132 7.72 -18.46 4.14
N GLN A 133 8.16 -18.22 2.93
CA GLN A 133 9.40 -18.76 2.38
C GLN A 133 10.53 -17.75 2.53
N ASN A 134 11.63 -18.19 3.14
CA ASN A 134 12.81 -17.34 3.29
C ASN A 134 13.43 -17.09 1.90
N GLN A 135 13.90 -15.85 1.67
CA GLN A 135 14.48 -15.44 0.37
C GLN A 135 15.71 -16.22 -0.07
N ASN A 136 16.35 -16.97 0.83
CA ASN A 136 17.47 -17.87 0.47
C ASN A 136 17.02 -19.24 -0.03
N THR A 137 15.72 -19.56 0.02
CA THR A 137 15.14 -20.82 -0.46
C THR A 137 14.65 -20.74 -1.91
N TYR A 138 14.71 -19.56 -2.51
CA TYR A 138 14.33 -19.35 -3.90
C TYR A 138 15.13 -18.21 -4.53
N THR A 139 15.15 -18.17 -5.86
CA THR A 139 15.68 -17.06 -6.65
C THR A 139 14.58 -16.47 -7.53
N VAL A 140 14.58 -15.16 -7.72
CA VAL A 140 13.69 -14.47 -8.65
C VAL A 140 14.51 -13.98 -9.83
N THR A 141 14.15 -14.43 -11.01
CA THR A 141 14.70 -13.93 -12.29
C THR A 141 13.56 -13.37 -13.13
N SER A 142 13.86 -12.64 -14.19
CA SER A 142 12.84 -12.02 -15.03
C SER A 142 11.74 -13.01 -15.44
N GLY A 143 10.54 -12.85 -14.87
CA GLY A 143 9.37 -13.66 -15.17
C GLY A 143 9.26 -15.02 -14.48
N ASN A 144 10.20 -15.39 -13.59
CA ASN A 144 10.14 -16.68 -12.89
C ASN A 144 10.63 -16.60 -11.44
N VAL A 145 10.05 -17.46 -10.60
CA VAL A 145 10.58 -17.85 -9.30
C VAL A 145 11.11 -19.27 -9.42
N THR A 146 12.33 -19.51 -8.95
CA THR A 146 12.94 -20.85 -8.91
C THR A 146 13.22 -21.22 -7.45
N PHE A 147 12.53 -22.23 -6.94
CA PHE A 147 12.75 -22.76 -5.60
C PHE A 147 13.97 -23.70 -5.57
N SER A 148 14.69 -23.72 -4.45
CA SER A 148 15.79 -24.65 -4.22
C SER A 148 15.33 -26.12 -4.14
N GLU A 149 14.09 -26.33 -3.67
CA GLU A 149 13.42 -27.64 -3.60
C GLU A 149 12.01 -27.53 -4.17
N ALA A 150 11.54 -28.60 -4.80
CA ALA A 150 10.20 -28.61 -5.38
C ALA A 150 9.12 -28.54 -4.29
N PRO A 151 8.18 -27.58 -4.36
CA PRO A 151 7.05 -27.53 -3.46
C PRO A 151 6.25 -28.85 -3.47
N PRO A 152 5.78 -29.31 -2.29
CA PRO A 152 5.07 -30.58 -2.19
C PRO A 152 3.86 -30.69 -3.13
N VAL A 153 3.47 -31.92 -3.44
CA VAL A 153 2.25 -32.19 -4.23
C VAL A 153 1.04 -31.54 -3.55
N THR A 154 0.22 -30.84 -4.31
CA THR A 154 -0.97 -30.10 -3.86
C THR A 154 -0.69 -28.88 -2.97
N ALA A 155 0.56 -28.53 -2.72
CA ALA A 155 0.86 -27.32 -1.96
C ALA A 155 0.37 -26.07 -2.70
N VAL A 156 -0.31 -25.18 -2.00
CA VAL A 156 -0.71 -23.86 -2.51
C VAL A 156 0.46 -22.90 -2.36
N ILE A 157 0.88 -22.30 -3.47
CA ILE A 157 1.96 -21.32 -3.53
C ILE A 157 1.32 -19.96 -3.83
N GLU A 158 1.54 -18.96 -2.96
CA GLU A 158 1.02 -17.61 -3.10
C GLU A 158 2.18 -16.64 -3.30
N PHE A 159 2.14 -15.87 -4.37
CA PHE A 159 3.10 -14.81 -4.69
C PHE A 159 2.44 -13.46 -4.37
N LEU A 160 2.92 -12.79 -3.33
CA LEU A 160 2.44 -11.46 -2.91
C LEU A 160 3.29 -10.38 -3.58
N VAL A 161 2.64 -9.31 -4.04
CA VAL A 161 3.28 -8.11 -4.60
C VAL A 161 2.90 -6.87 -3.82
#